data_34de2615ef6b90e17fd0bad596096ee9
#
_entry.id   34de2615ef6b90e17fd0bad596096ee9
#
_cell.length_a   1.000
_cell.length_b   1.000
_cell.length_c   1.000
_cell.angle_alpha   90.00
_cell.angle_beta   90.00
_cell.angle_gamma   90.00
#
_symmetry.space_group_name_H-M   'P 1'
#
loop_
_entity.id
_entity.type
_entity.pdbx_description
1 polymer ?
#
loop_
_entity_poly.entity_id
_entity_poly.type
_entity_poly.pdbx_seq_one_letter_code
_entity_poly.pdbx_strand_id
1 'polypeptide(L)'
;MYDGFVNAAIEVFGQQKVTVDRYHVAKLYRKPLDDLRIKEMLRLKKILPADEYKQLEGMMWILRKQYECVTEADKGKLALLYKHSPILKQAHSYALELTQIFNSHCSRKSALAEIDRWINQVEKSELKCFDTFLETLKKYKPSIANYFKGRKTVALLRV
;
A
#
# COMPACT_ATOMS: atom_id res chain seq x y z
N MET A 1 4.35 5.71 -11.33
CA MET A 1 4.11 4.86 -12.52
C MET A 1 4.54 5.69 -13.72
N TYR A 2 5.16 5.09 -14.71
CA TYR A 2 5.47 5.83 -15.94
C TYR A 2 4.17 5.95 -16.75
N ASP A 3 3.43 7.02 -16.50
CA ASP A 3 2.13 7.29 -17.14
C ASP A 3 2.21 7.21 -18.67
N GLY A 4 3.32 7.66 -19.25
CA GLY A 4 3.54 7.59 -20.68
C GLY A 4 3.49 6.17 -21.25
N PHE A 5 4.12 5.18 -20.59
CA PHE A 5 4.09 3.79 -21.06
C PHE A 5 2.72 3.14 -20.92
N VAL A 6 2.05 3.39 -19.79
CA VAL A 6 0.71 2.82 -19.57
C VAL A 6 -0.29 3.44 -20.53
N ASN A 7 -0.23 4.75 -20.75
CA ASN A 7 -1.12 5.45 -21.69
C ASN A 7 -0.86 4.99 -23.14
N ALA A 8 0.40 4.93 -23.58
CA ALA A 8 0.74 4.43 -24.92
C ALA A 8 0.28 2.98 -25.13
N ALA A 9 0.46 2.11 -24.12
CA ALA A 9 -0.01 0.74 -24.19
C ALA A 9 -1.54 0.66 -24.26
N ILE A 10 -2.26 1.50 -23.52
CA ILE A 10 -3.73 1.58 -23.59
C ILE A 10 -4.20 2.07 -24.95
N GLU A 11 -3.52 3.05 -25.53
CA GLU A 11 -3.84 3.60 -26.84
C GLU A 11 -3.66 2.55 -27.96
N VAL A 12 -2.56 1.78 -27.92
CA VAL A 12 -2.25 0.78 -28.93
C VAL A 12 -3.06 -0.51 -28.78
N PHE A 13 -3.19 -1.01 -27.57
CA PHE A 13 -3.76 -2.35 -27.31
C PHE A 13 -5.18 -2.33 -26.73
N GLY A 14 -5.65 -1.16 -26.30
CA GLY A 14 -6.91 -1.01 -25.57
C GLY A 14 -6.79 -1.36 -24.08
N GLN A 15 -7.55 -0.67 -23.25
CA GLN A 15 -7.51 -0.76 -21.79
C GLN A 15 -7.76 -2.19 -21.27
N GLN A 16 -8.53 -3.01 -22.00
CA GLN A 16 -8.86 -4.36 -21.58
C GLN A 16 -7.67 -5.34 -21.65
N LYS A 17 -6.67 -5.04 -22.49
CA LYS A 17 -5.48 -5.85 -22.69
C LYS A 17 -4.29 -5.41 -21.85
N VAL A 18 -4.32 -4.19 -21.33
CA VAL A 18 -3.25 -3.66 -20.48
C VAL A 18 -3.47 -4.08 -19.05
N THR A 19 -2.45 -4.71 -18.45
CA THR A 19 -2.43 -5.12 -17.04
C THR A 19 -1.32 -4.36 -16.32
N VAL A 20 -1.67 -3.69 -15.23
CA VAL A 20 -0.70 -3.10 -14.31
C VAL A 20 -0.31 -4.15 -13.28
N ASP A 21 0.99 -4.44 -13.21
CA ASP A 21 1.52 -5.44 -12.27
C ASP A 21 1.32 -4.98 -10.82
N ARG A 22 0.93 -5.94 -9.99
CA ARG A 22 0.81 -5.82 -8.53
C ARG A 22 2.03 -5.18 -7.87
N TYR A 23 3.25 -5.53 -8.30
CA TYR A 23 4.48 -4.96 -7.75
C TYR A 23 4.54 -3.44 -7.91
N HIS A 24 4.15 -2.94 -9.09
CA HIS A 24 4.10 -1.51 -9.35
C HIS A 24 3.05 -0.80 -8.49
N VAL A 25 1.88 -1.40 -8.32
CA VAL A 25 0.83 -0.87 -7.43
C VAL A 25 1.34 -0.84 -5.99
N ALA A 26 1.96 -1.93 -5.52
CA ALA A 26 2.51 -2.01 -4.16
C ALA A 26 3.56 -0.93 -3.89
N LYS A 27 4.44 -0.64 -4.84
CA LYS A 27 5.43 0.42 -4.74
C LYS A 27 4.77 1.80 -4.56
N LEU A 28 3.63 2.04 -5.22
CA LEU A 28 2.94 3.32 -5.18
C LEU A 28 2.30 3.61 -3.82
N TYR A 29 1.66 2.65 -3.16
CA TYR A 29 1.04 2.89 -1.84
C TYR A 29 2.02 2.71 -0.67
N ARG A 30 3.12 1.98 -0.86
CA ARG A 30 4.17 1.84 0.17
C ARG A 30 4.99 3.10 0.35
N LYS A 31 5.22 3.84 -0.74
CA LYS A 31 5.99 5.09 -0.67
C LYS A 31 5.35 6.13 0.27
N PRO A 32 4.08 6.54 0.11
CA PRO A 32 3.44 7.49 1.01
C PRO A 32 3.35 7.00 2.46
N LEU A 33 3.18 5.70 2.69
CA LEU A 33 3.24 5.13 4.03
C LEU A 33 4.64 5.29 4.65
N ASP A 34 5.69 5.08 3.87
CA ASP A 34 7.08 5.22 4.33
C ASP A 34 7.44 6.70 4.58
N ASP A 35 6.98 7.60 3.72
CA ASP A 35 7.14 9.05 3.90
C ASP A 35 6.43 9.52 5.20
N LEU A 36 5.22 9.03 5.47
CA LEU A 36 4.49 9.28 6.71
C LEU A 36 5.23 8.71 7.93
N ARG A 37 5.74 7.47 7.82
CA ARG A 37 6.57 6.86 8.88
C ARG A 37 7.77 7.72 9.22
N ILE A 38 8.52 8.19 8.22
CA ILE A 38 9.70 9.04 8.45
C ILE A 38 9.29 10.30 9.21
N LYS A 39 8.22 10.97 8.78
CA LYS A 39 7.70 12.17 9.43
C LYS A 39 7.32 11.91 10.89
N GLU A 40 6.57 10.84 11.14
CA GLU A 40 6.14 10.47 12.48
C GLU A 40 7.32 10.05 13.38
N MET A 41 8.28 9.29 12.86
CA MET A 41 9.48 8.91 13.61
C MET A 41 10.32 10.14 14.01
N LEU A 42 10.44 11.13 13.12
CA LEU A 42 11.11 12.39 13.47
C LEU A 42 10.35 13.19 14.54
N ARG A 43 9.02 13.17 14.52
CA ARG A 43 8.18 13.76 15.57
C ARG A 43 8.36 13.04 16.89
N LEU A 44 8.26 11.70 16.89
CA LEU A 44 8.39 10.86 18.08
C LEU A 44 9.78 10.98 18.73
N LYS A 45 10.84 11.11 17.94
CA LYS A 45 12.20 11.33 18.45
C LYS A 45 12.32 12.58 19.32
N LYS A 46 11.47 13.60 19.08
CA LYS A 46 11.50 14.86 19.84
C LYS A 46 10.68 14.81 21.11
N ILE A 47 9.70 13.92 21.22
CA ILE A 47 8.72 13.91 22.31
C ILE A 47 8.83 12.71 23.23
N LEU A 48 9.45 11.60 22.77
CA LEU A 48 9.61 10.40 23.61
C LEU A 48 10.96 10.42 24.35
N PRO A 49 11.02 9.81 25.55
CA PRO A 49 12.28 9.47 26.18
C PRO A 49 13.16 8.63 25.27
N ALA A 50 14.48 8.79 25.38
CA ALA A 50 15.43 8.12 24.50
C ALA A 50 15.29 6.59 24.50
N ASP A 51 15.06 6.01 25.68
CA ASP A 51 14.90 4.56 25.86
C ASP A 51 13.61 4.03 25.21
N GLU A 52 12.52 4.80 25.28
CA GLU A 52 11.25 4.44 24.64
C GLU A 52 11.36 4.59 23.11
N TYR A 53 11.98 5.67 22.63
CA TYR A 53 12.21 5.84 21.19
C TYR A 53 13.11 4.74 20.60
N LYS A 54 14.13 4.27 21.33
CA LYS A 54 15.02 3.19 20.90
C LYS A 54 14.26 1.89 20.65
N GLN A 55 13.17 1.62 21.37
CA GLN A 55 12.34 0.44 21.13
C GLN A 55 11.64 0.46 19.75
N LEU A 56 11.54 1.64 19.10
CA LEU A 56 10.95 1.80 17.78
C LEU A 56 11.98 1.57 16.64
N GLU A 57 13.21 1.16 16.96
CA GLU A 57 14.19 0.84 15.92
C GLU A 57 13.72 -0.33 15.05
N GLY A 58 13.98 -0.21 13.75
CA GLY A 58 13.61 -1.23 12.78
C GLY A 58 12.17 -1.14 12.25
N MET A 59 11.38 -0.12 12.64
CA MET A 59 9.98 0.03 12.21
C MET A 59 9.77 -0.01 10.71
N MET A 60 10.72 0.47 9.91
CA MET A 60 10.66 0.37 8.44
C MET A 60 10.47 -1.07 7.97
N TRP A 61 11.20 -2.00 8.57
CA TRP A 61 11.12 -3.41 8.21
C TRP A 61 9.86 -4.08 8.74
N ILE A 62 9.46 -3.74 9.97
CA ILE A 62 8.28 -4.31 10.62
C ILE A 62 7.00 -3.92 9.86
N LEU A 63 6.85 -2.64 9.47
CA LEU A 63 5.70 -2.15 8.70
C LEU A 63 5.62 -2.71 7.26
N ARG A 64 6.68 -3.35 6.77
CA ARG A 64 6.72 -4.00 5.46
C ARG A 64 6.49 -5.50 5.52
N LYS A 65 6.49 -6.10 6.71
CA LYS A 65 6.23 -7.53 6.88
C LYS A 65 4.81 -7.90 6.44
N GLN A 66 4.68 -9.10 5.92
CA GLN A 66 3.37 -9.73 5.77
C GLN A 66 2.85 -10.10 7.17
N TYR A 67 1.53 -10.12 7.33
CA TYR A 67 0.91 -10.37 8.63
C TYR A 67 1.41 -11.67 9.29
N GLU A 68 1.58 -12.72 8.51
CA GLU A 68 2.05 -14.03 8.94
C GLU A 68 3.52 -14.04 9.40
N CYS A 69 4.28 -13.02 9.01
CA CYS A 69 5.71 -12.88 9.35
C CYS A 69 5.95 -11.94 10.55
N VAL A 70 4.88 -11.40 11.15
CA VAL A 70 4.98 -10.50 12.31
C VAL A 70 5.15 -11.33 13.57
N THR A 71 6.29 -11.17 14.25
CA THR A 71 6.59 -11.86 15.52
C THR A 71 5.91 -11.20 16.71
N GLU A 72 5.87 -11.86 17.88
CA GLU A 72 5.35 -11.24 19.10
C GLU A 72 6.16 -9.98 19.51
N ALA A 73 7.47 -10.01 19.32
CA ALA A 73 8.32 -8.85 19.54
C ALA A 73 7.95 -7.66 18.58
N ASP A 74 7.66 -7.97 17.32
CA ASP A 74 7.19 -6.96 16.36
C ASP A 74 5.83 -6.38 16.78
N LYS A 75 4.91 -7.21 17.27
CA LYS A 75 3.59 -6.76 17.76
C LYS A 75 3.72 -5.80 18.92
N GLY A 76 4.63 -6.07 19.86
CA GLY A 76 4.93 -5.16 20.97
C GLY A 76 5.43 -3.79 20.47
N LYS A 77 6.36 -3.79 19.52
CA LYS A 77 6.87 -2.56 18.91
C LYS A 77 5.78 -1.82 18.12
N LEU A 78 4.94 -2.53 17.37
CA LEU A 78 3.81 -1.94 16.66
C LEU A 78 2.79 -1.32 17.61
N ALA A 79 2.48 -1.99 18.72
CA ALA A 79 1.58 -1.47 19.74
C ALA A 79 2.10 -0.14 20.33
N LEU A 80 3.40 -0.08 20.65
CA LEU A 80 4.04 1.14 21.12
C LEU A 80 3.96 2.26 20.07
N LEU A 81 4.33 1.96 18.82
CA LEU A 81 4.23 2.92 17.72
C LEU A 81 2.80 3.45 17.56
N TYR A 82 1.81 2.57 17.56
CA TYR A 82 0.41 2.93 17.34
C TYR A 82 -0.19 3.74 18.49
N LYS A 83 0.28 3.50 19.72
CA LYS A 83 -0.08 4.31 20.88
C LYS A 83 0.31 5.78 20.68
N HIS A 84 1.49 6.03 20.10
CA HIS A 84 2.04 7.37 19.92
C HIS A 84 1.75 7.99 18.55
N SER A 85 1.35 7.17 17.57
CA SER A 85 0.99 7.62 16.21
C SER A 85 -0.26 6.91 15.68
N PRO A 86 -1.46 7.34 16.11
CA PRO A 86 -2.73 6.81 15.57
C PRO A 86 -2.86 6.98 14.06
N ILE A 87 -2.32 8.07 13.51
CA ILE A 87 -2.34 8.34 12.08
C ILE A 87 -1.53 7.28 11.30
N LEU A 88 -0.37 6.88 11.82
CA LEU A 88 0.45 5.84 11.19
C LEU A 88 -0.19 4.46 11.33
N LYS A 89 -0.85 4.18 12.46
CA LYS A 89 -1.68 2.98 12.64
C LYS A 89 -2.73 2.88 11.54
N GLN A 90 -3.49 3.94 11.33
CA GLN A 90 -4.56 3.99 10.34
C GLN A 90 -4.02 3.82 8.91
N ALA A 91 -2.95 4.55 8.56
CA ALA A 91 -2.31 4.43 7.25
C ALA A 91 -1.76 3.02 6.99
N HIS A 92 -1.16 2.39 8.00
CA HIS A 92 -0.67 1.02 7.90
C HIS A 92 -1.81 0.02 7.74
N SER A 93 -2.91 0.18 8.46
CA SER A 93 -4.12 -0.66 8.31
C SER A 93 -4.62 -0.64 6.88
N TYR A 94 -4.78 0.54 6.26
CA TYR A 94 -5.20 0.66 4.87
C TYR A 94 -4.20 0.02 3.88
N ALA A 95 -2.90 0.16 4.13
CA ALA A 95 -1.90 -0.50 3.28
C ALA A 95 -1.97 -2.03 3.38
N LEU A 96 -2.25 -2.58 4.56
CA LEU A 96 -2.45 -4.01 4.77
C LEU A 96 -3.73 -4.50 4.09
N GLU A 97 -4.84 -3.78 4.24
CA GLU A 97 -6.12 -4.11 3.58
C GLU A 97 -5.95 -4.17 2.06
N LEU A 98 -5.29 -3.16 1.45
CA LEU A 98 -5.03 -3.16 0.02
C LEU A 98 -4.12 -4.34 -0.38
N THR A 99 -3.11 -4.66 0.43
CA THR A 99 -2.26 -5.84 0.23
C THR A 99 -3.08 -7.12 0.23
N GLN A 100 -4.05 -7.26 1.15
CA GLN A 100 -4.94 -8.42 1.24
C GLN A 100 -5.84 -8.54 0.01
N ILE A 101 -6.39 -7.42 -0.50
CA ILE A 101 -7.16 -7.42 -1.75
C ILE A 101 -6.30 -8.02 -2.89
N PHE A 102 -5.06 -7.57 -3.04
CA PHE A 102 -4.16 -8.10 -4.08
C PHE A 102 -3.70 -9.53 -3.83
N ASN A 103 -3.71 -10.02 -2.58
CA ASN A 103 -3.41 -11.40 -2.22
C ASN A 103 -4.61 -12.33 -2.43
N SER A 104 -5.84 -11.82 -2.36
CA SER A 104 -7.06 -12.62 -2.47
C SER A 104 -7.23 -13.27 -3.84
N HIS A 105 -7.76 -14.50 -3.87
CA HIS A 105 -8.10 -15.23 -5.10
C HIS A 105 -9.55 -14.90 -5.51
N CYS A 106 -9.80 -13.65 -5.90
CA CYS A 106 -11.13 -13.19 -6.29
C CYS A 106 -11.23 -12.90 -7.80
N SER A 107 -12.47 -12.80 -8.29
CA SER A 107 -12.73 -12.39 -9.67
C SER A 107 -12.36 -10.91 -9.89
N ARG A 108 -12.13 -10.54 -11.17
CA ARG A 108 -11.93 -9.13 -11.53
C ARG A 108 -13.08 -8.23 -11.04
N LYS A 109 -14.33 -8.72 -11.12
CA LYS A 109 -15.51 -7.96 -10.66
C LYS A 109 -15.48 -7.73 -9.15
N SER A 110 -15.17 -8.78 -8.38
CA SER A 110 -15.04 -8.67 -6.93
C SER A 110 -13.88 -7.77 -6.54
N ALA A 111 -12.73 -7.88 -7.22
CA ALA A 111 -11.58 -7.02 -6.97
C ALA A 111 -11.91 -5.53 -7.21
N LEU A 112 -12.64 -5.20 -8.26
CA LEU A 112 -13.11 -3.83 -8.52
C LEU A 112 -13.96 -3.30 -7.37
N ALA A 113 -14.91 -4.09 -6.90
CA ALA A 113 -15.79 -3.70 -5.78
C ALA A 113 -15.00 -3.50 -4.48
N GLU A 114 -14.02 -4.37 -4.20
CA GLU A 114 -13.15 -4.24 -3.03
C GLU A 114 -12.26 -2.98 -3.12
N ILE A 115 -11.68 -2.72 -4.29
CA ILE A 115 -10.86 -1.52 -4.52
C ILE A 115 -11.72 -0.26 -4.38
N ASP A 116 -12.95 -0.24 -4.91
CA ASP A 116 -13.86 0.90 -4.77
C ASP A 116 -14.24 1.14 -3.31
N ARG A 117 -14.52 0.08 -2.56
CA ARG A 117 -14.78 0.17 -1.12
C ARG A 117 -13.58 0.76 -0.38
N TRP A 118 -12.39 0.26 -0.66
CA TRP A 118 -11.14 0.74 -0.08
C TRP A 118 -10.91 2.23 -0.39
N ILE A 119 -11.09 2.66 -1.64
CA ILE A 119 -10.99 4.06 -2.05
C ILE A 119 -11.92 4.94 -1.20
N ASN A 120 -13.21 4.55 -1.12
CA ASN A 120 -14.22 5.30 -0.36
C ASN A 120 -13.88 5.39 1.14
N GLN A 121 -13.32 4.34 1.72
CA GLN A 121 -12.90 4.34 3.12
C GLN A 121 -11.72 5.28 3.35
N VAL A 122 -10.71 5.26 2.49
CA VAL A 122 -9.53 6.14 2.61
C VAL A 122 -9.92 7.60 2.40
N GLU A 123 -10.78 7.92 1.44
CA GLU A 123 -11.26 9.29 1.22
C GLU A 123 -12.01 9.85 2.42
N LYS A 124 -12.81 9.02 3.11
CA LYS A 124 -13.54 9.42 4.32
C LYS A 124 -12.64 9.54 5.55
N SER A 125 -11.44 9.02 5.51
CA SER A 125 -10.54 8.95 6.68
C SER A 125 -9.69 10.21 6.90
N GLU A 126 -9.76 11.20 6.03
CA GLU A 126 -8.93 12.42 6.06
C GLU A 126 -7.40 12.19 5.98
N LEU A 127 -6.96 10.97 5.65
CA LEU A 127 -5.55 10.64 5.47
C LEU A 127 -4.99 11.19 4.17
N LYS A 128 -4.34 12.34 4.24
CA LYS A 128 -3.76 13.04 3.07
C LYS A 128 -2.57 12.31 2.42
N CYS A 129 -1.91 11.41 3.15
CA CYS A 129 -0.73 10.73 2.61
C CYS A 129 -1.03 9.89 1.35
N PHE A 130 -2.27 9.41 1.16
CA PHE A 130 -2.65 8.61 0.00
C PHE A 130 -3.26 9.39 -1.16
N ASP A 131 -3.45 10.72 -1.09
CA ASP A 131 -4.18 11.50 -2.11
C ASP A 131 -3.63 11.25 -3.53
N THR A 132 -2.32 11.41 -3.75
CA THR A 132 -1.69 11.18 -5.05
C THR A 132 -1.81 9.71 -5.51
N PHE A 133 -1.78 8.77 -4.57
CA PHE A 133 -1.98 7.35 -4.88
C PHE A 133 -3.43 7.07 -5.27
N LEU A 134 -4.41 7.67 -4.59
CA LEU A 134 -5.83 7.54 -4.91
C LEU A 134 -6.14 8.03 -6.32
N GLU A 135 -5.59 9.19 -6.72
CA GLU A 135 -5.73 9.69 -8.09
C GLU A 135 -5.20 8.68 -9.12
N THR A 136 -4.00 8.15 -8.87
CA THR A 136 -3.40 7.14 -9.74
C THR A 136 -4.21 5.84 -9.78
N LEU A 137 -4.68 5.38 -8.61
CA LEU A 137 -5.47 4.17 -8.48
C LEU A 137 -6.80 4.30 -9.23
N LYS A 138 -7.50 5.42 -9.10
CA LYS A 138 -8.75 5.71 -9.82
C LYS A 138 -8.54 5.73 -11.33
N LYS A 139 -7.49 6.44 -11.79
CA LYS A 139 -7.15 6.57 -13.21
C LYS A 139 -6.88 5.22 -13.88
N TYR A 140 -6.13 4.35 -13.21
CA TYR A 140 -5.69 3.07 -13.79
C TYR A 140 -6.45 1.84 -13.24
N LYS A 141 -7.50 2.05 -12.46
CA LYS A 141 -8.29 0.98 -11.82
C LYS A 141 -8.68 -0.17 -12.77
N PRO A 142 -9.19 0.07 -13.99
CA PRO A 142 -9.55 -1.02 -14.90
C PRO A 142 -8.35 -1.88 -15.32
N SER A 143 -7.20 -1.26 -15.57
CA SER A 143 -5.95 -1.95 -15.94
C SER A 143 -5.32 -2.67 -14.76
N ILE A 144 -5.42 -2.09 -13.56
CA ILE A 144 -5.01 -2.72 -12.29
C ILE A 144 -5.87 -3.96 -12.02
N ALA A 145 -7.18 -3.86 -12.20
CA ALA A 145 -8.09 -4.98 -11.99
C ALA A 145 -7.89 -6.13 -13.00
N ASN A 146 -7.28 -5.88 -14.17
CA ASN A 146 -6.91 -6.92 -15.11
C ASN A 146 -5.89 -7.91 -14.53
N TYR A 147 -5.10 -7.54 -13.53
CA TYR A 147 -4.23 -8.45 -12.79
C TYR A 147 -5.00 -9.67 -12.26
N PHE A 148 -6.23 -9.50 -11.82
CA PHE A 148 -7.05 -10.58 -11.25
C PHE A 148 -7.60 -11.58 -12.29
N LYS A 149 -7.49 -11.30 -13.60
CA LYS A 149 -7.89 -12.24 -14.65
C LYS A 149 -6.91 -13.42 -14.80
N GLY A 150 -5.62 -13.19 -14.59
CA GLY A 150 -4.61 -14.23 -14.84
C GLY A 150 -3.43 -14.20 -13.87
N ARG A 151 -3.38 -13.22 -12.95
CA ARG A 151 -2.34 -13.04 -11.93
C ARG A 151 -0.90 -13.10 -12.49
N LYS A 152 -0.71 -12.70 -13.74
CA LYS A 152 0.59 -12.65 -14.37
C LYS A 152 1.39 -11.51 -13.75
N THR A 153 2.53 -11.81 -13.18
CA THR A 153 3.50 -10.82 -12.70
C THR A 153 4.68 -10.77 -13.64
N VAL A 154 5.28 -9.59 -13.82
CA VAL A 154 6.48 -9.39 -14.65
C VAL A 154 7.67 -10.21 -14.16
N ALA A 155 7.64 -10.71 -12.92
CA ALA A 155 8.65 -11.62 -12.37
C ALA A 155 8.80 -12.91 -13.18
N LEU A 156 7.78 -13.33 -13.94
CA LEU A 156 7.83 -14.49 -14.84
C LEU A 156 8.43 -14.19 -16.23
N LEU A 157 8.73 -12.92 -16.53
CA LEU A 157 9.32 -12.50 -17.81
C LEU A 157 10.83 -12.23 -17.72
N ARG A 158 11.48 -12.55 -16.60
CA ARG A 158 12.94 -12.57 -16.48
C ARG A 158 13.42 -13.99 -16.68
N VAL A 159 13.43 -14.42 -17.93
CA VAL A 159 14.28 -15.51 -18.43
C VAL A 159 15.39 -14.87 -19.23
#